data_287611f2b8a4d7db53ca2037392fac4a
#
_entry.id   287611f2b8a4d7db53ca2037392fac4a
#
_cell.length_a   1.000
_cell.length_b   1.000
_cell.length_c   1.000
_cell.angle_alpha   90.00
_cell.angle_beta   90.00
_cell.angle_gamma   90.00
#
_symmetry.space_group_name_H-M   'P 1'
#
loop_
_entity.id
_entity.type
_entity.pdbx_description
1 polymer ?
#
loop_
_entity_poly.entity_id
_entity_poly.type
_entity_poly.pdbx_seq_one_letter_code
_entity_poly.pdbx_strand_id
1 'polypeptide(L)'
;MSLFEQYWPILALALWFGYKWWAAKQVVRMLPELRQNGAVFVDVRSQAEFASGNAPGSINIPLNELPSRLAELPKDRDVVLFCASGSRSGMAKMMLKAKGFKKVHNAGTWGNVC
;
A
#
# COMPACT_ATOMS: atom_id res chain seq x y z
N MET A 1 33.73 11.24 19.01
CA MET A 1 32.32 11.19 18.57
C MET A 1 31.50 10.43 19.60
N SER A 2 30.33 10.93 19.90
CA SER A 2 29.40 10.22 20.78
C SER A 2 28.83 9.00 20.07
N LEU A 3 28.35 8.02 20.82
CA LEU A 3 27.68 6.86 20.26
C LEU A 3 26.47 7.27 19.43
N PHE A 4 25.75 8.32 19.85
CA PHE A 4 24.60 8.84 19.12
C PHE A 4 24.99 9.32 17.72
N GLU A 5 26.07 10.10 17.60
CA GLU A 5 26.54 10.60 16.29
C GLU A 5 26.94 9.47 15.35
N GLN A 6 27.47 8.37 15.89
CA GLN A 6 27.92 7.22 15.13
C GLN A 6 26.77 6.35 14.65
N TYR A 7 25.72 6.18 15.45
CA TYR A 7 24.65 5.20 15.20
C TYR A 7 23.31 5.81 14.83
N TRP A 8 23.17 7.15 14.80
CA TRP A 8 21.87 7.77 14.50
C TRP A 8 21.29 7.36 13.14
N PRO A 9 22.09 7.15 12.06
CA PRO A 9 21.48 6.69 10.79
C PRO A 9 20.84 5.31 10.91
N ILE A 10 21.45 4.42 11.69
CA ILE A 10 20.91 3.08 11.93
C ILE A 10 19.63 3.18 12.75
N LEU A 11 19.61 4.03 13.78
CA LEU A 11 18.43 4.27 14.60
C LEU A 11 17.29 4.87 13.78
N ALA A 12 17.61 5.83 12.90
CA ALA A 12 16.63 6.46 12.03
C ALA A 12 15.99 5.44 11.09
N LEU A 13 16.80 4.55 10.49
CA LEU A 13 16.30 3.47 9.63
C LEU A 13 15.42 2.48 10.41
N ALA A 14 15.86 2.11 11.60
CA ALA A 14 15.09 1.17 12.44
C ALA A 14 13.72 1.77 12.82
N LEU A 15 13.68 3.04 13.19
CA LEU A 15 12.43 3.73 13.50
C LEU A 15 11.52 3.85 12.27
N TRP A 16 12.10 4.14 11.09
CA TRP A 16 11.35 4.25 9.85
C TRP A 16 10.73 2.91 9.45
N PHE A 17 11.50 1.81 9.48
CA PHE A 17 11.00 0.47 9.20
C PHE A 17 9.97 0.02 10.22
N GLY A 18 10.20 0.31 11.51
CA GLY A 18 9.24 0.03 12.57
C GLY A 18 7.92 0.77 12.38
N TYR A 19 7.98 2.03 11.99
CA TYR A 19 6.79 2.83 11.68
C TYR A 19 6.02 2.23 10.47
N LYS A 20 6.73 1.89 9.39
CA LYS A 20 6.10 1.31 8.20
C LYS A 20 5.43 -0.03 8.52
N TRP A 21 6.11 -0.87 9.29
CA TRP A 21 5.56 -2.15 9.72
C TRP A 21 4.31 -1.96 10.58
N TRP A 22 4.37 -1.05 11.54
CA TRP A 22 3.23 -0.73 12.40
C TRP A 22 2.07 -0.19 11.59
N ALA A 23 2.33 0.75 10.68
CA ALA A 23 1.29 1.34 9.83
C ALA A 23 0.60 0.28 8.96
N ALA A 24 1.37 -0.63 8.35
CA ALA A 24 0.82 -1.73 7.57
C ALA A 24 -0.06 -2.64 8.44
N LYS A 25 0.36 -2.94 9.67
CA LYS A 25 -0.41 -3.76 10.59
C LYS A 25 -1.74 -3.11 11.00
N GLN A 26 -1.75 -1.77 11.14
CA GLN A 26 -3.00 -1.05 11.41
C GLN A 26 -4.00 -1.22 10.27
N VAL A 27 -3.52 -1.12 9.03
CA VAL A 27 -4.38 -1.33 7.85
C VAL A 27 -4.90 -2.76 7.81
N VAL A 28 -4.06 -3.75 8.09
CA VAL A 28 -4.46 -5.16 8.12
C VAL A 28 -5.59 -5.40 9.11
N ARG A 29 -5.53 -4.75 10.28
CA ARG A 29 -6.61 -4.85 11.28
C ARG A 29 -7.93 -4.25 10.80
N MET A 30 -7.87 -3.29 9.90
CA MET A 30 -9.05 -2.62 9.34
C MET A 30 -9.66 -3.39 8.15
N LEU A 31 -8.97 -4.38 7.59
CA LEU A 31 -9.40 -5.05 6.37
C LEU A 31 -10.81 -5.65 6.44
N PRO A 32 -11.22 -6.35 7.52
CA PRO A 32 -12.58 -6.89 7.57
C PRO A 32 -13.64 -5.80 7.45
N GLU A 33 -13.47 -4.68 8.14
CA GLU A 33 -14.38 -3.55 8.07
C GLU A 33 -14.35 -2.89 6.70
N LEU A 34 -13.16 -2.69 6.13
CA LEU A 34 -13.01 -2.13 4.80
C LEU A 34 -13.71 -2.98 3.75
N ARG A 35 -13.62 -4.31 3.85
CA ARG A 35 -14.31 -5.23 2.95
C ARG A 35 -15.83 -5.07 3.05
N GLN A 36 -16.36 -4.98 4.28
CA GLN A 36 -17.78 -4.78 4.51
C GLN A 36 -18.27 -3.45 3.94
N ASN A 37 -17.44 -2.42 3.99
CA ASN A 37 -17.79 -1.09 3.49
C ASN A 37 -17.57 -0.95 1.98
N GLY A 38 -17.25 -2.02 1.29
CA GLY A 38 -17.11 -2.01 -0.16
C GLY A 38 -15.83 -1.39 -0.69
N ALA A 39 -14.72 -1.49 0.06
CA ALA A 39 -13.41 -1.01 -0.39
C ALA A 39 -12.98 -1.68 -1.69
N VAL A 40 -12.25 -0.94 -2.52
CA VAL A 40 -11.65 -1.46 -3.75
C VAL A 40 -10.22 -1.89 -3.41
N PHE A 41 -9.88 -3.14 -3.75
CA PHE A 41 -8.56 -3.73 -3.49
C PHE A 41 -7.75 -3.70 -4.78
N VAL A 42 -6.62 -2.98 -4.77
CA VAL A 42 -5.79 -2.74 -5.95
C VAL A 42 -4.38 -3.29 -5.73
N ASP A 43 -4.00 -4.24 -6.56
CA ASP A 43 -2.65 -4.78 -6.62
C ASP A 43 -1.86 -3.95 -7.63
N VAL A 44 -0.81 -3.26 -7.17
CA VAL A 44 0.00 -2.41 -8.03
C VAL A 44 1.28 -3.09 -8.51
N ARG A 45 1.34 -4.43 -8.37
CA ARG A 45 2.42 -5.24 -8.96
C ARG A 45 2.26 -5.29 -10.48
N SER A 46 3.26 -5.86 -11.16
CA SER A 46 3.17 -6.09 -12.61
C SER A 46 2.06 -7.09 -12.96
N GLN A 47 1.63 -7.08 -14.21
CA GLN A 47 0.64 -8.04 -14.71
C GLN A 47 1.12 -9.48 -14.56
N ALA A 48 2.41 -9.74 -14.81
CA ALA A 48 2.98 -11.08 -14.69
C ALA A 48 2.96 -11.57 -13.24
N GLU A 49 3.29 -10.70 -12.28
CA GLU A 49 3.21 -11.05 -10.87
C GLU A 49 1.78 -11.36 -10.46
N PHE A 50 0.83 -10.53 -10.89
CA PHE A 50 -0.59 -10.73 -10.59
C PHE A 50 -1.12 -12.04 -11.19
N ALA A 51 -0.72 -12.36 -12.41
CA ALA A 51 -1.14 -13.59 -13.07
C ALA A 51 -0.61 -14.84 -12.40
N SER A 52 0.56 -14.77 -11.75
CA SER A 52 1.16 -15.92 -11.06
C SER A 52 0.56 -16.18 -9.68
N GLY A 53 -0.21 -15.26 -9.14
CA GLY A 53 -0.90 -15.39 -7.85
C GLY A 53 -1.41 -14.03 -7.42
N ASN A 54 -2.64 -13.98 -6.90
CA ASN A 54 -3.27 -12.72 -6.50
C ASN A 54 -4.28 -12.93 -5.36
N ALA A 55 -4.61 -11.84 -4.69
CA ALA A 55 -5.63 -11.86 -3.64
C ALA A 55 -7.01 -11.91 -4.27
N PRO A 56 -7.92 -12.76 -3.78
CA PRO A 56 -9.29 -12.84 -4.32
C PRO A 56 -10.00 -11.49 -4.24
N GLY A 57 -10.68 -11.12 -5.33
CA GLY A 57 -11.44 -9.87 -5.41
C GLY A 57 -10.61 -8.63 -5.68
N SER A 58 -9.30 -8.76 -5.86
CA SER A 58 -8.45 -7.62 -6.19
C SER A 58 -8.40 -7.36 -7.70
N ILE A 59 -8.17 -6.10 -8.05
CA ILE A 59 -7.91 -5.71 -9.44
C ILE A 59 -6.43 -5.35 -9.58
N ASN A 60 -5.89 -5.51 -10.78
CA ASN A 60 -4.49 -5.21 -11.04
C ASN A 60 -4.37 -3.91 -11.85
N ILE A 61 -3.75 -2.90 -11.22
CA ILE A 61 -3.34 -1.67 -11.89
C ILE A 61 -1.87 -1.48 -11.56
N PRO A 62 -0.95 -1.92 -12.42
CA PRO A 62 0.47 -1.75 -12.16
C PRO A 62 0.84 -0.29 -11.88
N LEU A 63 1.81 -0.06 -11.00
CA LEU A 63 2.18 1.28 -10.57
C LEU A 63 2.47 2.23 -11.74
N ASN A 64 3.15 1.73 -12.78
CA ASN A 64 3.50 2.53 -13.96
C ASN A 64 2.27 2.90 -14.81
N GLU A 65 1.17 2.17 -14.70
CA GLU A 65 -0.07 2.47 -15.43
C GLU A 65 -1.06 3.30 -14.61
N LEU A 66 -0.84 3.39 -13.30
CA LEU A 66 -1.77 4.05 -12.39
C LEU A 66 -2.11 5.49 -12.80
N PRO A 67 -1.16 6.34 -13.22
CA PRO A 67 -1.50 7.72 -13.60
C PRO A 67 -2.49 7.82 -14.75
N SER A 68 -2.49 6.86 -15.68
CA SER A 68 -3.39 6.85 -16.83
C SER A 68 -4.72 6.14 -16.56
N ARG A 69 -4.86 5.48 -15.39
CA ARG A 69 -6.03 4.67 -15.07
C ARG A 69 -6.76 5.14 -13.80
N LEU A 70 -6.55 6.37 -13.38
CA LEU A 70 -7.17 6.94 -12.18
C LEU A 70 -8.69 6.94 -12.25
N ALA A 71 -9.26 7.07 -13.45
CA ALA A 71 -10.70 7.06 -13.64
C ALA A 71 -11.37 5.72 -13.26
N GLU A 72 -10.59 4.65 -13.18
CA GLU A 72 -11.10 3.34 -12.78
C GLU A 72 -11.30 3.22 -11.27
N LEU A 73 -10.80 4.21 -10.49
CA LEU A 73 -10.85 4.18 -9.03
C LEU A 73 -11.86 5.20 -8.50
N PRO A 74 -12.71 4.80 -7.54
CA PRO A 74 -13.66 5.72 -6.92
C PRO A 74 -12.96 6.60 -5.89
N LYS A 75 -13.38 7.87 -5.79
CA LYS A 75 -12.88 8.78 -4.76
C LYS A 75 -13.72 8.77 -3.49
N ASP A 76 -14.92 8.25 -3.57
CA ASP A 76 -15.90 8.20 -2.47
C ASP A 76 -15.88 6.88 -1.68
N ARG A 77 -15.01 5.95 -2.08
CA ARG A 77 -14.85 4.66 -1.41
C ARG A 77 -13.42 4.48 -0.96
N ASP A 78 -13.22 3.61 0.02
CA ASP A 78 -11.87 3.24 0.45
C ASP A 78 -11.15 2.47 -0.66
N VAL A 79 -9.87 2.81 -0.89
CA VAL A 79 -9.00 2.12 -1.83
C VAL A 79 -7.85 1.51 -1.01
N VAL A 80 -7.71 0.20 -1.10
CA VAL A 80 -6.65 -0.54 -0.42
C VAL A 80 -5.61 -0.96 -1.44
N LEU A 81 -4.39 -0.46 -1.28
CA LEU A 81 -3.27 -0.72 -2.17
C LEU A 81 -2.32 -1.73 -1.54
N PHE A 82 -1.75 -2.59 -2.35
CA PHE A 82 -0.73 -3.54 -1.92
C PHE A 82 0.15 -3.95 -3.10
N CYS A 83 1.32 -4.49 -2.78
CA CYS A 83 2.26 -4.98 -3.78
C CYS A 83 3.04 -6.18 -3.22
N ALA A 84 4.24 -6.46 -3.74
CA ALA A 84 5.05 -7.58 -3.22
C ALA A 84 5.63 -7.28 -1.83
N SER A 85 6.06 -6.03 -1.58
CA SER A 85 6.75 -5.65 -0.33
C SER A 85 6.17 -4.43 0.37
N GLY A 86 5.24 -3.72 -0.24
CA GLY A 86 4.67 -2.47 0.28
C GLY A 86 5.32 -1.20 -0.24
N SER A 87 6.46 -1.27 -0.95
CA SER A 87 7.15 -0.07 -1.45
C SER A 87 6.43 0.55 -2.64
N ARG A 88 6.05 -0.24 -3.64
CA ARG A 88 5.28 0.24 -4.80
C ARG A 88 3.91 0.76 -4.37
N SER A 89 3.25 0.07 -3.45
CA SER A 89 1.95 0.50 -2.92
C SER A 89 2.07 1.76 -2.08
N GLY A 90 3.19 1.98 -1.39
CA GLY A 90 3.47 3.23 -0.70
C GLY A 90 3.56 4.40 -1.66
N MET A 91 4.25 4.23 -2.79
CA MET A 91 4.33 5.25 -3.84
C MET A 91 2.96 5.50 -4.48
N ALA A 92 2.20 4.44 -4.73
CA ALA A 92 0.85 4.55 -5.27
C ALA A 92 -0.07 5.35 -4.34
N LYS A 93 0.02 5.11 -3.03
CA LYS A 93 -0.75 5.86 -2.04
C LYS A 93 -0.42 7.35 -2.10
N MET A 94 0.85 7.71 -2.16
CA MET A 94 1.27 9.11 -2.28
C MET A 94 0.72 9.74 -3.56
N MET A 95 0.78 9.02 -4.67
CA MET A 95 0.28 9.48 -5.97
C MET A 95 -1.22 9.73 -5.92
N LEU A 96 -1.99 8.78 -5.37
CA LEU A 96 -3.44 8.92 -5.28
C LEU A 96 -3.85 10.08 -4.38
N LYS A 97 -3.18 10.24 -3.24
CA LYS A 97 -3.45 11.38 -2.34
C LYS A 97 -3.19 12.71 -3.03
N ALA A 98 -2.12 12.81 -3.82
CA ALA A 98 -1.82 14.01 -4.60
C ALA A 98 -2.89 14.31 -5.65
N LYS A 99 -3.64 13.30 -6.10
CA LYS A 99 -4.71 13.42 -7.09
C LYS A 99 -6.10 13.56 -6.46
N GLY A 100 -6.17 13.79 -5.16
CA GLY A 100 -7.43 14.06 -4.47
C GLY A 100 -8.14 12.86 -3.85
N PHE A 101 -7.52 11.69 -3.86
CA PHE A 101 -8.06 10.52 -3.18
C PHE A 101 -7.74 10.62 -1.69
N LYS A 102 -8.77 10.63 -0.84
CA LYS A 102 -8.61 10.83 0.61
C LYS A 102 -8.63 9.53 1.40
N LYS A 103 -9.33 8.50 0.91
CA LYS A 103 -9.54 7.24 1.60
C LYS A 103 -8.65 6.15 1.00
N VAL A 104 -7.34 6.30 1.16
CA VAL A 104 -6.34 5.40 0.55
C VAL A 104 -5.52 4.76 1.67
N HIS A 105 -5.37 3.44 1.58
CA HIS A 105 -4.67 2.63 2.58
C HIS A 105 -3.60 1.77 1.91
N ASN A 106 -2.43 1.65 2.52
CA ASN A 106 -1.37 0.75 2.08
C ASN A 106 -1.35 -0.47 3.00
N ALA A 107 -1.77 -1.61 2.49
CA ALA A 107 -1.80 -2.86 3.25
C ALA A 107 -0.45 -3.62 3.22
N GLY A 108 0.53 -3.11 2.50
CA GLY A 108 1.86 -3.73 2.42
C GLY A 108 1.94 -4.82 1.38
N THR A 109 2.15 -6.06 1.82
CA THR A 109 2.27 -7.20 0.90
C THR A 109 0.90 -7.76 0.53
N TRP A 110 0.79 -8.33 -0.65
CA TRP A 110 -0.47 -8.95 -1.09
C TRP A 110 -0.89 -10.13 -0.22
N GLY A 111 0.07 -10.78 0.43
CA GLY A 111 -0.21 -11.84 1.40
C GLY A 111 -1.02 -11.35 2.61
N ASN A 112 -0.92 -10.08 2.97
CA ASN A 112 -1.70 -9.49 4.06
C ASN A 112 -3.19 -9.36 3.72
N VAL A 113 -3.52 -9.38 2.44
CA VAL A 113 -4.88 -9.15 1.93
C VAL A 113 -5.61 -10.46 1.63
N CYS A 114 -4.87 -11.55 1.48
CA CYS A 114 -5.43 -12.87 1.22
C CYS A 114 -6.28 -13.41 2.36
#